data_04731e38ebc9b92719da122a099aa134
#
_entry.id   04731e38ebc9b92719da122a099aa134
#
_cell.length_a   1.000
_cell.length_b   1.000
_cell.length_c   1.000
_cell.angle_alpha   90.00
_cell.angle_beta   90.00
_cell.angle_gamma   90.00
#
_symmetry.space_group_name_H-M   'P 1'
#
loop_
_entity.id
_entity.type
_entity.pdbx_description
1 polymer ?
#
loop_
_entity_poly.entity_id
_entity_poly.type
_entity_poly.pdbx_seq_one_letter_code
_entity_poly.pdbx_strand_id
1 'polypeptide(L)'
;MLIGIEPAISVITQIELFASANIPTQENLNMEGFVSICTVYNNINADIVNQTIAIRQQHKTKLPDAIIAATALVYDLVLITRNISDFKNIVGLEVIDPFSV
;
A
#
# COMPACT_ATOMS: atom_id res chain seq x y z
N MET A 1 -3.23 -2.91 -2.50
CA MET A 1 -2.18 -3.42 -3.40
C MET A 1 -1.78 -2.31 -4.37
N LEU A 2 -0.54 -2.28 -4.75
CA LEU A 2 -0.03 -1.30 -5.71
C LEU A 2 0.20 -1.99 -7.06
N ILE A 3 -0.12 -1.31 -8.17
CA ILE A 3 0.09 -1.85 -9.50
C ILE A 3 0.91 -0.87 -10.34
N GLY A 4 1.97 -1.37 -10.93
CA GLY A 4 2.72 -0.78 -12.01
C GLY A 4 2.73 -1.78 -13.17
N ILE A 5 3.91 -2.13 -13.65
CA ILE A 5 4.08 -3.18 -14.68
C ILE A 5 3.86 -4.56 -14.05
N GLU A 6 4.24 -4.73 -12.79
CA GLU A 6 4.10 -5.96 -12.01
C GLU A 6 3.33 -5.69 -10.73
N PRO A 7 2.69 -6.71 -10.11
CA PRO A 7 2.10 -6.55 -8.80
C PRO A 7 3.15 -6.08 -7.78
N ALA A 8 2.77 -5.13 -6.95
CA ALA A 8 3.67 -4.56 -5.97
C ALA A 8 2.95 -4.31 -4.65
N ILE A 9 3.69 -4.33 -3.55
CA ILE A 9 3.19 -3.95 -2.23
C ILE A 9 4.23 -3.10 -1.51
N SER A 10 3.75 -2.25 -0.59
CA SER A 10 4.65 -1.53 0.30
C SER A 10 5.10 -2.43 1.45
N VAL A 11 6.18 -2.05 2.13
CA VAL A 11 6.63 -2.75 3.34
C VAL A 11 5.53 -2.74 4.41
N ILE A 12 4.73 -1.68 4.47
CA ILE A 12 3.62 -1.59 5.44
C ILE A 12 2.58 -2.66 5.14
N THR A 13 2.21 -2.84 3.87
CA THR A 13 1.26 -3.88 3.46
C THR A 13 1.80 -5.27 3.79
N GLN A 14 3.09 -5.52 3.54
CA GLN A 14 3.73 -6.78 3.92
C GLN A 14 3.62 -7.05 5.42
N ILE A 15 3.92 -6.04 6.24
CA ILE A 15 3.82 -6.16 7.70
C ILE A 15 2.38 -6.47 8.11
N GLU A 16 1.42 -5.75 7.57
CA GLU A 16 0.01 -5.93 7.93
C GLU A 16 -0.53 -7.30 7.53
N LEU A 17 -0.11 -7.83 6.39
CA LEU A 17 -0.52 -9.16 5.94
C LEU A 17 -0.08 -10.26 6.91
N PHE A 18 1.11 -10.15 7.49
CA PHE A 18 1.70 -11.18 8.33
C PHE A 18 1.65 -10.88 9.83
N ALA A 19 1.07 -9.75 10.24
CA ALA A 19 1.08 -9.32 11.63
C ALA A 19 0.07 -10.05 12.51
N SER A 20 -0.93 -10.72 11.93
CA SER A 20 -1.92 -11.46 12.73
C SER A 20 -1.31 -12.74 13.32
N ALA A 21 -1.48 -12.93 14.62
CA ALA A 21 -0.90 -14.07 15.33
C ALA A 21 -1.59 -15.41 15.02
N ASN A 22 -2.81 -15.39 14.51
CA ASN A 22 -3.66 -16.57 14.33
C ASN A 22 -4.05 -16.80 12.88
N ILE A 23 -3.12 -16.59 11.94
CA ILE A 23 -3.38 -16.85 10.54
C ILE A 23 -3.41 -18.37 10.30
N PRO A 24 -4.50 -18.91 9.72
CA PRO A 24 -4.52 -20.34 9.35
C PRO A 24 -3.36 -20.68 8.40
N THR A 25 -2.80 -21.87 8.56
CA THR A 25 -1.62 -22.29 7.79
C THR A 25 -1.81 -22.14 6.28
N GLN A 26 -2.99 -22.52 5.77
CA GLN A 26 -3.25 -22.44 4.33
C GLN A 26 -3.31 -20.99 3.85
N GLU A 27 -3.92 -20.10 4.61
CA GLU A 27 -3.96 -18.67 4.28
C GLU A 27 -2.56 -18.07 4.33
N ASN A 28 -1.76 -18.45 5.31
CA ASN A 28 -0.38 -17.97 5.42
C ASN A 28 0.45 -18.40 4.20
N LEU A 29 0.33 -19.65 3.76
CA LEU A 29 1.01 -20.15 2.57
C LEU A 29 0.53 -19.40 1.30
N ASN A 30 -0.77 -19.12 1.20
CA ASN A 30 -1.32 -18.36 0.09
C ASN A 30 -0.78 -16.93 0.05
N MET A 31 -0.67 -16.28 1.21
CA MET A 31 -0.10 -14.94 1.32
C MET A 31 1.39 -14.92 0.98
N GLU A 32 2.15 -15.90 1.46
CA GLU A 32 3.57 -16.04 1.13
C GLU A 32 3.76 -16.22 -0.38
N GLY A 33 2.94 -17.06 -1.00
CA GLY A 33 2.94 -17.28 -2.45
C GLY A 33 2.65 -15.99 -3.21
N PHE A 34 1.65 -15.23 -2.78
CA PHE A 34 1.31 -13.94 -3.38
C PHE A 34 2.46 -12.94 -3.24
N VAL A 35 3.00 -12.78 -2.03
CA VAL A 35 4.09 -11.84 -1.78
C VAL A 35 5.33 -12.20 -2.59
N SER A 36 5.59 -13.50 -2.80
CA SER A 36 6.75 -13.95 -3.57
C SER A 36 6.73 -13.50 -5.03
N ILE A 37 5.56 -13.25 -5.61
CA ILE A 37 5.42 -12.76 -6.98
C ILE A 37 5.30 -11.23 -7.05
N CYS A 38 5.17 -10.55 -5.91
CA CYS A 38 5.09 -9.10 -5.84
C CYS A 38 6.48 -8.46 -5.74
N THR A 39 6.62 -7.27 -6.32
CA THR A 39 7.72 -6.39 -5.97
C THR A 39 7.39 -5.77 -4.61
N VAL A 40 8.26 -5.96 -3.63
CA VAL A 40 8.08 -5.37 -2.30
C VAL A 40 8.93 -4.10 -2.20
N TYR A 41 8.27 -2.95 -2.04
CA TYR A 41 8.95 -1.68 -1.79
C TYR A 41 9.25 -1.58 -0.29
N ASN A 42 10.33 -2.22 0.13
CA ASN A 42 10.69 -2.39 1.54
C ASN A 42 11.63 -1.32 2.09
N ASN A 43 11.99 -0.34 1.27
CA ASN A 43 12.87 0.75 1.68
C ASN A 43 12.08 2.06 1.73
N ILE A 44 11.88 2.60 2.92
CA ILE A 44 11.29 3.93 3.10
C ILE A 44 12.40 4.96 2.93
N ASN A 45 12.61 5.37 1.68
CA ASN A 45 13.65 6.34 1.33
C ASN A 45 13.20 7.78 1.64
N ALA A 46 14.10 8.75 1.40
CA ALA A 46 13.83 10.17 1.66
C ALA A 46 12.62 10.69 0.89
N ASP A 47 12.41 10.25 -0.34
CA ASP A 47 11.27 10.68 -1.16
C ASP A 47 9.95 10.21 -0.55
N ILE A 48 9.90 8.97 -0.07
CA ILE A 48 8.71 8.44 0.61
C ILE A 48 8.48 9.18 1.93
N VAL A 49 9.53 9.45 2.70
CA VAL A 49 9.42 10.23 3.96
C VAL A 49 8.82 11.60 3.67
N ASN A 50 9.37 12.32 2.71
CA ASN A 50 8.90 13.67 2.38
C ASN A 50 7.47 13.67 1.87
N GLN A 51 7.11 12.72 1.03
CA GLN A 51 5.75 12.59 0.52
C GLN A 51 4.76 12.22 1.63
N THR A 52 5.16 11.35 2.55
CA THR A 52 4.35 10.99 3.72
C THR A 52 4.07 12.20 4.59
N ILE A 53 5.09 13.02 4.85
CA ILE A 53 4.95 14.26 5.61
C ILE A 53 3.94 15.19 4.93
N ALA A 54 4.07 15.40 3.63
CA ALA A 54 3.17 16.25 2.87
C ALA A 54 1.72 15.77 2.93
N ILE A 55 1.50 14.46 2.80
CA ILE A 55 0.17 13.87 2.89
C ILE A 55 -0.44 14.14 4.27
N ARG A 56 0.31 13.90 5.33
CA ARG A 56 -0.20 14.05 6.70
C ARG A 56 -0.42 15.51 7.11
N GLN A 57 0.26 16.45 6.47
CA GLN A 57 0.02 17.88 6.68
C GLN A 57 -1.30 18.35 6.05
N GLN A 58 -1.74 17.69 4.98
CA GLN A 58 -2.91 18.10 4.21
C GLN A 58 -4.15 17.25 4.50
N HIS A 59 -3.99 16.05 5.04
CA HIS A 59 -5.05 15.08 5.23
C HIS A 59 -4.99 14.44 6.61
N LYS A 60 -6.16 14.07 7.14
CA LYS A 60 -6.24 13.25 8.35
C LYS A 60 -6.05 11.79 7.99
N THR A 61 -4.83 11.41 7.67
CA THR A 61 -4.47 10.07 7.23
C THR A 61 -3.64 9.40 8.31
N LYS A 62 -3.96 8.15 8.63
CA LYS A 62 -3.15 7.35 9.55
C LYS A 62 -1.76 7.14 8.97
N LEU A 63 -0.75 7.03 9.83
CA LEU A 63 0.63 6.90 9.37
C LEU A 63 0.85 5.71 8.42
N PRO A 64 0.35 4.49 8.68
CA PRO A 64 0.54 3.39 7.74
C PRO A 64 -0.08 3.67 6.37
N ASP A 65 -1.27 4.23 6.33
CA ASP A 65 -1.96 4.57 5.07
C ASP A 65 -1.22 5.68 4.31
N ALA A 66 -0.69 6.67 5.04
CA ALA A 66 0.10 7.74 4.43
C ALA A 66 1.38 7.19 3.77
N ILE A 67 2.04 6.21 4.39
CA ILE A 67 3.23 5.57 3.82
C ILE A 67 2.86 4.76 2.57
N ILE A 68 1.75 4.04 2.59
CA ILE A 68 1.26 3.30 1.42
C ILE A 68 0.97 4.26 0.26
N ALA A 69 0.25 5.35 0.54
CA ALA A 69 -0.06 6.36 -0.48
C ALA A 69 1.20 7.03 -1.01
N ALA A 70 2.14 7.38 -0.13
CA ALA A 70 3.41 7.99 -0.52
C ALA A 70 4.22 7.05 -1.42
N THR A 71 4.25 5.77 -1.12
CA THR A 71 4.94 4.76 -1.93
C THR A 71 4.34 4.72 -3.34
N ALA A 72 3.01 4.74 -3.45
CA ALA A 72 2.33 4.77 -4.74
C ALA A 72 2.68 6.03 -5.53
N LEU A 73 2.68 7.18 -4.88
CA LEU A 73 3.01 8.45 -5.55
C LEU A 73 4.46 8.52 -6.02
N VAL A 74 5.40 8.09 -5.18
CA VAL A 74 6.83 8.13 -5.51
C VAL A 74 7.17 7.21 -6.69
N TYR A 75 6.57 6.04 -6.75
CA TYR A 75 6.85 5.06 -7.80
C TYR A 75 5.82 5.05 -8.93
N ASP A 76 4.89 6.01 -8.92
CA ASP A 76 3.84 6.14 -9.95
C ASP A 76 3.01 4.87 -10.11
N LEU A 77 2.51 4.37 -8.98
CA LEU A 77 1.72 3.15 -8.92
C LEU A 77 0.26 3.46 -8.64
N VAL A 78 -0.62 2.58 -9.09
CA VAL A 78 -2.04 2.63 -8.78
C VAL A 78 -2.28 1.90 -7.45
N LEU A 79 -3.01 2.54 -6.55
CA LEU A 79 -3.42 1.91 -5.29
C LEU A 79 -4.74 1.17 -5.48
N ILE A 80 -4.72 -0.12 -5.21
CA ILE A 80 -5.93 -0.94 -5.20
C ILE A 80 -6.32 -1.20 -3.75
N THR A 81 -7.48 -0.73 -3.37
CA THR A 81 -7.98 -0.86 -2.00
C THR A 81 -9.50 -0.80 -1.99
N ARG A 82 -10.11 -1.50 -1.02
CA ARG A 82 -11.55 -1.38 -0.75
C ARG A 82 -11.88 -0.08 -0.02
N ASN A 83 -10.89 0.55 0.58
CA ASN A 83 -11.06 1.73 1.43
C ASN A 83 -10.80 3.02 0.66
N ILE A 84 -11.60 3.24 -0.37
CA ILE A 84 -11.45 4.41 -1.26
C ILE A 84 -11.54 5.72 -0.48
N SER A 85 -12.45 5.79 0.50
CA SER A 85 -12.71 7.04 1.23
C SER A 85 -11.48 7.60 1.95
N ASP A 86 -10.57 6.73 2.38
CA ASP A 86 -9.35 7.16 3.09
C ASP A 86 -8.29 7.73 2.15
N PHE A 87 -8.37 7.43 0.85
CA PHE A 87 -7.33 7.77 -0.10
C PHE A 87 -7.75 8.72 -1.23
N LYS A 88 -9.05 8.81 -1.52
CA LYS A 88 -9.54 9.51 -2.73
C LYS A 88 -9.19 10.99 -2.82
N ASN A 89 -8.94 11.65 -1.70
CA ASN A 89 -8.65 13.08 -1.67
C ASN A 89 -7.16 13.40 -1.79
N ILE A 90 -6.30 12.39 -1.89
CA ILE A 90 -4.86 12.59 -2.02
C ILE A 90 -4.55 12.93 -3.47
N VAL A 91 -4.05 14.15 -3.69
CA VAL A 91 -3.77 14.66 -5.04
C VAL A 91 -2.70 13.82 -5.73
N GLY A 92 -2.98 13.44 -6.97
CA GLY A 92 -2.06 12.66 -7.78
C GLY A 92 -2.12 11.15 -7.56
N LEU A 93 -2.85 10.70 -6.54
CA LEU A 93 -3.00 9.28 -6.24
C LEU A 93 -4.17 8.70 -7.03
N GLU A 94 -3.88 7.68 -7.84
CA GLU A 94 -4.91 6.90 -8.52
C GLU A 94 -5.31 5.72 -7.66
N VAL A 95 -6.60 5.63 -7.34
CA VAL A 95 -7.14 4.63 -6.43
C VAL A 95 -8.24 3.85 -7.13
N ILE A 96 -8.18 2.52 -7.04
CA ILE A 96 -9.17 1.63 -7.64
C ILE A 96 -9.69 0.68 -6.56
N ASP A 97 -11.02 0.55 -6.51
CA ASP A 97 -11.69 -0.48 -5.71
C ASP A 97 -11.80 -1.76 -6.56
N PRO A 98 -11.21 -2.88 -6.16
CA PRO A 98 -11.23 -4.11 -6.94
C PRO A 98 -12.62 -4.75 -7.04
N PHE A 99 -13.54 -4.34 -6.17
CA PHE A 99 -14.91 -4.87 -6.14
C PHE A 99 -15.95 -3.93 -6.77
N SER A 100 -15.51 -2.75 -7.21
CA SER A 100 -16.37 -1.79 -7.93
C SER A 100 -16.17 -2.00 -9.43
N VAL A 101 -17.21 -2.42 -10.07
CA VAL A 101 -17.19 -2.69 -11.52
C VAL A 101 -17.94 -1.60 -12.26
#